data_0a47e5e0a87efcaacb367d349a726c17
#
_entry.id   0a47e5e0a87efcaacb367d349a726c17
#
_cell.length_a   1.000
_cell.length_b   1.000
_cell.length_c   1.000
_cell.angle_alpha   90.00
_cell.angle_beta   90.00
_cell.angle_gamma   90.00
#
_symmetry.space_group_name_H-M   'P 1'
#
loop_
_entity.id
_entity.type
_entity.pdbx_description
1 polymer ?
#
loop_
_entity_poly.entity_id
_entity_poly.type
_entity_poly.pdbx_seq_one_letter_code
_entity_poly.pdbx_strand_id
1 'polypeptide(L)'
;MDGEEDKAFLEAAGSIEDVVFAITSSEEVFKAYEIEADSAVLIMKSFDEGRLLLSGDITAESVADLVTANSLPLVVDFNADTAKQIFQGKIKNHFLMFQSAAADQYEHNLHNARKVAKELKGEVMFVTITTDEEEHKRVLDFFGITEEEVPTFRLSAGDDMVKFKPENKALTEENIRAFVKSWKDGELKPHLKSDPVPEDWNANPVKVLVGKNFADVALDAEKDVFVEFYAPW
;
A
#
# COMPACT_ATOMS: atom_id res chain seq x y z
N MET A 1 5.23 35.76 -17.58
CA MET A 1 4.42 34.74 -16.90
C MET A 1 2.93 34.95 -17.17
N ASP A 2 2.55 34.94 -18.45
CA ASP A 2 1.17 35.18 -18.88
C ASP A 2 0.66 34.03 -19.78
N GLY A 3 1.42 32.95 -19.93
CA GLY A 3 1.07 31.79 -20.74
C GLY A 3 -0.04 30.93 -20.12
N GLU A 4 -0.69 30.10 -20.92
CA GLU A 4 -1.70 29.16 -20.43
C GLU A 4 -1.10 28.11 -19.48
N GLU A 5 0.14 27.67 -19.75
CA GLU A 5 0.88 26.75 -18.91
C GLU A 5 1.24 27.36 -17.55
N ASP A 6 1.61 28.65 -17.49
CA ASP A 6 1.84 29.35 -16.22
C ASP A 6 0.58 29.38 -15.35
N LYS A 7 -0.58 29.65 -15.97
CA LYS A 7 -1.87 29.70 -15.27
C LYS A 7 -2.24 28.30 -14.74
N ALA A 8 -2.06 27.27 -15.54
CA ALA A 8 -2.30 25.88 -15.17
C ALA A 8 -1.43 25.46 -13.99
N PHE A 9 -0.14 25.80 -14.00
CA PHE A 9 0.78 25.54 -12.90
C PHE A 9 0.37 26.27 -11.61
N LEU A 10 0.00 27.55 -11.71
CA LEU A 10 -0.45 28.35 -10.56
C LEU A 10 -1.78 27.85 -9.99
N GLU A 11 -2.69 27.37 -10.83
CA GLU A 11 -3.95 26.77 -10.40
C GLU A 11 -3.70 25.47 -9.61
N ALA A 12 -2.83 24.57 -10.12
CA ALA A 12 -2.42 23.38 -9.41
C ALA A 12 -1.74 23.73 -8.07
N ALA A 13 -0.84 24.71 -8.06
CA ALA A 13 -0.16 25.16 -6.85
C ALA A 13 -1.12 25.70 -5.79
N GLY A 14 -2.20 26.40 -6.21
CA GLY A 14 -3.22 26.91 -5.30
C GLY A 14 -4.13 25.82 -4.69
N SER A 15 -4.16 24.62 -5.29
CA SER A 15 -5.01 23.51 -4.84
C SER A 15 -4.27 22.50 -3.93
N ILE A 16 -2.94 22.60 -3.80
CA ILE A 16 -2.10 21.63 -3.08
C ILE A 16 -1.35 22.36 -1.96
N GLU A 17 -1.68 22.08 -0.72
CA GLU A 17 -1.15 22.80 0.45
C GLU A 17 0.20 22.27 0.97
N ASP A 18 0.46 20.97 0.84
CA ASP A 18 1.60 20.29 1.50
C ASP A 18 2.88 20.24 0.63
N VAL A 19 2.93 20.98 -0.50
CA VAL A 19 4.06 20.98 -1.44
C VAL A 19 4.50 22.40 -1.74
N VAL A 20 5.81 22.62 -1.76
CA VAL A 20 6.39 23.90 -2.14
C VAL A 20 6.46 24.00 -3.67
N PHE A 21 5.81 24.99 -4.23
CA PHE A 21 5.87 25.31 -5.67
C PHE A 21 6.79 26.51 -5.90
N ALA A 22 7.55 26.47 -6.98
CA ALA A 22 8.40 27.57 -7.42
C ALA A 22 8.39 27.67 -8.95
N ILE A 23 8.56 28.87 -9.47
CA ILE A 23 8.62 29.14 -10.92
C ILE A 23 9.86 29.97 -11.22
N THR A 24 10.49 29.73 -12.37
CA THR A 24 11.68 30.47 -12.81
C THR A 24 11.70 30.60 -14.33
N SER A 25 12.28 31.70 -14.80
CA SER A 25 12.61 31.92 -16.21
C SER A 25 14.13 32.05 -16.44
N SER A 26 14.96 31.63 -15.46
CA SER A 26 16.42 31.75 -15.54
C SER A 26 17.01 30.68 -16.47
N GLU A 27 17.69 31.10 -17.51
CA GLU A 27 18.44 30.22 -18.43
C GLU A 27 19.53 29.41 -17.67
N GLU A 28 20.11 29.98 -16.62
CA GLU A 28 21.10 29.29 -15.78
C GLU A 28 20.49 28.08 -15.07
N VAL A 29 19.26 28.23 -14.57
CA VAL A 29 18.50 27.14 -13.93
C VAL A 29 18.13 26.09 -14.96
N PHE A 30 17.65 26.47 -16.15
CA PHE A 30 17.36 25.52 -17.24
C PHE A 30 18.59 24.68 -17.59
N LYS A 31 19.76 25.32 -17.75
CA LYS A 31 21.03 24.60 -18.01
C LYS A 31 21.44 23.70 -16.85
N ALA A 32 21.33 24.18 -15.60
CA ALA A 32 21.72 23.40 -14.43
C ALA A 32 20.91 22.12 -14.24
N TYR A 33 19.65 22.17 -14.67
CA TYR A 33 18.73 21.02 -14.60
C TYR A 33 18.53 20.30 -15.94
N GLU A 34 19.35 20.61 -16.96
CA GLU A 34 19.34 19.96 -18.29
C GLU A 34 17.94 20.01 -18.94
N ILE A 35 17.23 21.12 -18.81
CA ILE A 35 15.92 21.36 -19.43
C ILE A 35 16.16 21.94 -20.84
N GLU A 36 15.77 21.18 -21.85
CA GLU A 36 15.91 21.58 -23.27
C GLU A 36 14.62 22.16 -23.84
N ALA A 37 13.49 21.99 -23.16
CA ALA A 37 12.18 22.49 -23.58
C ALA A 37 12.01 23.98 -23.22
N ASP A 38 11.13 24.67 -23.94
CA ASP A 38 10.78 26.08 -23.66
C ASP A 38 10.04 26.24 -22.32
N SER A 39 9.29 25.20 -21.92
CA SER A 39 8.62 25.09 -20.62
C SER A 39 8.68 23.65 -20.11
N ALA A 40 8.76 23.49 -18.78
CA ALA A 40 8.78 22.19 -18.13
C ALA A 40 8.30 22.29 -16.70
N VAL A 41 7.68 21.21 -16.20
CA VAL A 41 7.40 21.03 -14.78
C VAL A 41 8.27 19.92 -14.24
N LEU A 42 9.05 20.23 -13.20
CA LEU A 42 9.99 19.34 -12.56
C LEU A 42 9.59 19.14 -11.10
N ILE A 43 9.42 17.88 -10.69
CA ILE A 43 9.36 17.52 -9.27
C ILE A 43 10.78 17.20 -8.79
N MET A 44 11.12 17.76 -7.63
CA MET A 44 12.34 17.45 -6.89
C MET A 44 11.94 16.78 -5.57
N LYS A 45 12.53 15.63 -5.27
CA LYS A 45 12.24 14.84 -4.07
C LYS A 45 13.53 14.23 -3.50
N SER A 46 13.55 13.95 -2.20
CA SER A 46 14.72 13.39 -1.51
C SER A 46 14.76 11.86 -1.53
N PHE A 47 13.87 11.22 -2.28
CA PHE A 47 13.73 9.76 -2.35
C PHE A 47 13.59 9.28 -3.79
N ASP A 48 13.72 7.97 -3.99
CA ASP A 48 13.63 7.27 -5.27
C ASP A 48 14.53 7.89 -6.36
N GLU A 49 13.99 8.33 -7.50
CA GLU A 49 14.73 8.92 -8.61
C GLU A 49 15.22 10.35 -8.35
N GLY A 50 14.84 10.97 -7.22
CA GLY A 50 15.25 12.33 -6.83
C GLY A 50 14.61 13.45 -7.65
N ARG A 51 14.41 13.26 -8.95
CA ARG A 51 13.73 14.21 -9.83
C ARG A 51 12.90 13.52 -10.90
N LEU A 52 11.83 14.19 -11.31
CA LEU A 52 10.98 13.73 -12.40
C LEU A 52 10.44 14.92 -13.20
N LEU A 53 10.49 14.82 -14.53
CA LEU A 53 9.87 15.76 -15.45
C LEU A 53 8.44 15.31 -15.79
N LEU A 54 7.51 16.24 -15.87
CA LEU A 54 6.18 15.99 -16.44
C LEU A 54 6.32 15.57 -17.91
N SER A 55 5.68 14.47 -18.27
CA SER A 55 5.57 14.03 -19.65
C SER A 55 4.22 14.46 -20.20
N GLY A 56 4.21 15.17 -21.35
CA GLY A 56 3.00 15.66 -22.00
C GLY A 56 2.66 17.11 -21.68
N ASP A 57 1.42 17.48 -21.93
CA ASP A 57 0.95 18.87 -21.82
C ASP A 57 0.88 19.34 -20.35
N ILE A 58 1.26 20.58 -20.13
CA ILE A 58 1.18 21.23 -18.82
C ILE A 58 -0.24 21.75 -18.61
N THR A 59 -1.03 21.00 -17.85
CA THR A 59 -2.37 21.36 -17.40
C THR A 59 -2.45 21.32 -15.87
N ALA A 60 -3.42 21.97 -15.26
CA ALA A 60 -3.60 21.93 -13.81
C ALA A 60 -3.79 20.49 -13.30
N GLU A 61 -4.54 19.68 -14.07
CA GLU A 61 -4.77 18.26 -13.76
C GLU A 61 -3.48 17.44 -13.85
N SER A 62 -2.71 17.58 -14.95
CA SER A 62 -1.46 16.82 -15.13
C SER A 62 -0.40 17.17 -14.08
N VAL A 63 -0.32 18.43 -13.66
CA VAL A 63 0.56 18.85 -12.56
C VAL A 63 0.10 18.27 -11.23
N ALA A 64 -1.19 18.33 -10.93
CA ALA A 64 -1.75 17.78 -9.69
C ALA A 64 -1.59 16.26 -9.62
N ASP A 65 -1.79 15.57 -10.73
CA ASP A 65 -1.59 14.12 -10.83
C ASP A 65 -0.12 13.75 -10.66
N LEU A 66 0.79 14.50 -11.28
CA LEU A 66 2.23 14.31 -11.12
C LEU A 66 2.64 14.44 -9.64
N VAL A 67 2.17 15.49 -8.95
CA VAL A 67 2.44 15.70 -7.52
C VAL A 67 1.86 14.58 -6.69
N THR A 68 0.58 14.26 -6.87
CA THR A 68 -0.11 13.21 -6.10
C THR A 68 0.58 11.85 -6.26
N ALA A 69 0.96 11.49 -7.47
CA ALA A 69 1.62 10.22 -7.75
C ALA A 69 3.07 10.15 -7.23
N ASN A 70 3.68 11.30 -6.89
CA ASN A 70 5.09 11.39 -6.49
C ASN A 70 5.32 12.01 -5.11
N SER A 71 4.27 12.25 -4.33
CA SER A 71 4.36 12.82 -2.98
C SER A 71 4.92 11.83 -1.94
N LEU A 72 4.83 10.53 -2.21
CA LEU A 72 5.33 9.47 -1.33
C LEU A 72 6.40 8.64 -2.03
N PRO A 73 7.34 8.03 -1.26
CA PRO A 73 8.27 7.04 -1.79
C PRO A 73 7.56 5.83 -2.40
N LEU A 74 8.24 5.11 -3.30
CA LEU A 74 7.73 3.84 -3.87
C LEU A 74 7.42 2.80 -2.81
N VAL A 75 8.22 2.78 -1.73
CA VAL A 75 7.94 2.00 -0.51
C VAL A 75 7.93 2.97 0.66
N VAL A 76 6.77 3.12 1.27
CA VAL A 76 6.52 4.07 2.37
C VAL A 76 6.85 3.41 3.70
N ASP A 77 7.62 4.08 4.56
CA ASP A 77 7.81 3.64 5.93
C ASP A 77 6.56 3.95 6.75
N PHE A 78 6.01 2.93 7.41
CA PHE A 78 4.87 3.10 8.29
C PHE A 78 5.30 3.75 9.61
N ASN A 79 4.69 4.88 9.93
CA ASN A 79 4.85 5.59 11.20
C ASN A 79 3.63 6.49 11.45
N ALA A 80 3.62 7.23 12.55
CA ALA A 80 2.50 8.10 12.92
C ALA A 80 2.19 9.18 11.86
N ASP A 81 3.22 9.71 11.19
CA ASP A 81 3.07 10.78 10.21
C ASP A 81 2.52 10.25 8.87
N THR A 82 2.96 9.05 8.46
CA THR A 82 2.57 8.43 7.18
C THR A 82 1.26 7.64 7.26
N ALA A 83 0.85 7.19 8.46
CA ALA A 83 -0.33 6.34 8.66
C ALA A 83 -1.60 6.93 8.04
N LYS A 84 -1.83 8.24 8.18
CA LYS A 84 -2.98 8.92 7.60
C LYS A 84 -2.95 8.89 6.07
N GLN A 85 -1.80 9.17 5.47
CA GLN A 85 -1.62 9.19 4.01
C GLN A 85 -1.77 7.79 3.42
N ILE A 86 -1.28 6.76 4.13
CA ILE A 86 -1.41 5.36 3.73
C ILE A 86 -2.89 4.96 3.70
N PHE A 87 -3.61 5.06 4.82
CA PHE A 87 -4.94 4.47 4.94
C PHE A 87 -6.10 5.38 4.51
N GLN A 88 -5.91 6.70 4.48
CA GLN A 88 -6.93 7.67 4.05
C GLN A 88 -6.66 8.25 2.66
N GLY A 89 -5.57 7.85 2.01
CA GLY A 89 -5.21 8.27 0.67
C GLY A 89 -6.16 7.73 -0.41
N LYS A 90 -5.91 8.12 -1.66
CA LYS A 90 -6.69 7.67 -2.84
C LYS A 90 -6.48 6.19 -3.16
N ILE A 91 -5.28 5.66 -2.92
CA ILE A 91 -4.95 4.26 -3.18
C ILE A 91 -5.47 3.43 -2.02
N LYS A 92 -6.35 2.45 -2.30
CA LYS A 92 -7.01 1.59 -1.31
C LYS A 92 -6.43 0.19 -1.24
N ASN A 93 -5.45 -0.10 -2.07
CA ASN A 93 -4.77 -1.39 -2.10
C ASN A 93 -3.35 -1.21 -1.56
N HIS A 94 -3.02 -1.96 -0.51
CA HIS A 94 -1.75 -1.81 0.20
C HIS A 94 -1.01 -3.14 0.24
N PHE A 95 0.21 -3.16 -0.27
CA PHE A 95 1.16 -4.26 -0.08
C PHE A 95 2.00 -3.95 1.15
N LEU A 96 1.75 -4.65 2.25
CA LEU A 96 2.31 -4.39 3.57
C LEU A 96 3.40 -5.41 3.87
N MET A 97 4.64 -4.97 4.01
CA MET A 97 5.79 -5.80 4.39
C MET A 97 6.06 -5.65 5.88
N PHE A 98 6.20 -6.78 6.57
CA PHE A 98 6.52 -6.86 7.98
C PHE A 98 7.90 -7.49 8.15
N GLN A 99 8.86 -6.72 8.60
CA GLN A 99 10.25 -7.15 8.72
C GLN A 99 11.00 -6.35 9.78
N SER A 100 12.04 -6.95 10.35
CA SER A 100 12.95 -6.26 11.27
C SER A 100 13.93 -5.38 10.48
N ALA A 101 14.10 -4.13 10.88
CA ALA A 101 15.09 -3.22 10.31
C ALA A 101 16.54 -3.66 10.62
N ALA A 102 16.72 -4.45 11.67
CA ALA A 102 18.01 -5.02 12.03
C ALA A 102 18.38 -6.29 11.24
N ALA A 103 17.46 -6.83 10.43
CA ALA A 103 17.71 -8.07 9.67
C ALA A 103 18.64 -7.80 8.46
N ASP A 104 19.58 -8.69 8.23
CA ASP A 104 20.55 -8.61 7.10
C ASP A 104 19.86 -8.46 5.73
N GLN A 105 18.64 -9.00 5.59
CA GLN A 105 17.87 -9.00 4.35
C GLN A 105 17.01 -7.75 4.16
N TYR A 106 16.94 -6.85 5.14
CA TYR A 106 16.04 -5.69 5.13
C TYR A 106 16.16 -4.86 3.85
N GLU A 107 17.36 -4.36 3.57
CA GLU A 107 17.62 -3.53 2.38
C GLU A 107 17.40 -4.29 1.06
N HIS A 108 17.74 -5.58 1.03
CA HIS A 108 17.51 -6.42 -0.13
C HIS A 108 16.00 -6.58 -0.42
N ASN A 109 15.20 -6.81 0.62
CA ASN A 109 13.74 -6.91 0.52
C ASN A 109 13.13 -5.59 0.05
N LEU A 110 13.59 -4.44 0.60
CA LEU A 110 13.16 -3.12 0.13
C LEU A 110 13.50 -2.88 -1.34
N HIS A 111 14.71 -3.27 -1.77
CA HIS A 111 15.13 -3.15 -3.17
C HIS A 111 14.21 -3.94 -4.11
N ASN A 112 13.90 -5.20 -3.77
CA ASN A 112 12.97 -6.02 -4.55
C ASN A 112 11.57 -5.40 -4.61
N ALA A 113 11.08 -4.93 -3.46
CA ALA A 113 9.78 -4.29 -3.37
C ALA A 113 9.69 -2.99 -4.19
N ARG A 114 10.74 -2.12 -4.15
CA ARG A 114 10.80 -0.88 -4.94
C ARG A 114 10.68 -1.13 -6.44
N LYS A 115 11.28 -2.20 -6.96
CA LYS A 115 11.16 -2.56 -8.38
C LYS A 115 9.72 -2.87 -8.76
N VAL A 116 9.03 -3.67 -7.96
CA VAL A 116 7.64 -4.04 -8.22
C VAL A 116 6.70 -2.85 -7.95
N ALA A 117 6.96 -2.07 -6.90
CA ALA A 117 6.20 -0.86 -6.58
C ALA A 117 6.20 0.16 -7.72
N LYS A 118 7.32 0.28 -8.44
CA LYS A 118 7.42 1.17 -9.61
C LYS A 118 6.45 0.76 -10.74
N GLU A 119 6.27 -0.55 -10.94
CA GLU A 119 5.36 -1.09 -11.97
C GLU A 119 3.89 -0.92 -11.60
N LEU A 120 3.59 -0.90 -10.29
CA LEU A 120 2.23 -0.85 -9.73
C LEU A 120 1.88 0.52 -9.15
N LYS A 121 2.66 1.55 -9.50
CA LYS A 121 2.48 2.91 -9.00
C LYS A 121 1.08 3.43 -9.34
N GLY A 122 0.40 3.96 -8.34
CA GLY A 122 -0.98 4.44 -8.47
C GLY A 122 -2.06 3.37 -8.29
N GLU A 123 -1.73 2.06 -8.37
CA GLU A 123 -2.67 0.96 -8.17
C GLU A 123 -2.54 0.31 -6.79
N VAL A 124 -1.29 0.07 -6.37
CA VAL A 124 -0.96 -0.57 -5.09
C VAL A 124 0.10 0.25 -4.39
N MET A 125 -0.16 0.65 -3.16
CA MET A 125 0.81 1.31 -2.31
C MET A 125 1.63 0.28 -1.56
N PHE A 126 2.96 0.38 -1.67
CA PHE A 126 3.88 -0.48 -0.93
C PHE A 126 4.29 0.19 0.38
N VAL A 127 4.19 -0.55 1.47
CA VAL A 127 4.48 -0.05 2.82
C VAL A 127 5.38 -1.04 3.53
N THR A 128 6.43 -0.57 4.19
CA THR A 128 7.22 -1.37 5.11
C THR A 128 6.87 -1.01 6.55
N ILE A 129 6.72 -2.03 7.38
CA ILE A 129 6.36 -1.93 8.79
C ILE A 129 7.47 -2.65 9.57
N THR A 130 8.28 -1.89 10.30
CA THR A 130 9.34 -2.45 11.12
C THR A 130 8.75 -3.16 12.33
N THR A 131 9.21 -4.37 12.59
CA THR A 131 8.69 -5.17 13.72
C THR A 131 9.46 -4.94 15.02
N ASP A 132 10.50 -4.13 14.96
CA ASP A 132 11.35 -3.78 16.10
C ASP A 132 10.72 -2.74 17.03
N GLU A 133 9.68 -2.04 16.56
CA GLU A 133 9.00 -0.98 17.28
C GLU A 133 7.76 -1.49 18.01
N GLU A 134 7.69 -1.22 19.31
CA GLU A 134 6.60 -1.64 20.20
C GLU A 134 5.21 -1.14 19.72
N GLU A 135 5.17 0.07 19.18
CA GLU A 135 3.94 0.70 18.68
C GLU A 135 3.38 -0.02 17.46
N HIS A 136 4.20 -0.74 16.69
CA HIS A 136 3.76 -1.52 15.53
C HIS A 136 3.13 -2.87 15.89
N LYS A 137 3.22 -3.33 17.13
CA LYS A 137 2.60 -4.59 17.58
C LYS A 137 1.09 -4.63 17.30
N ARG A 138 0.40 -3.51 17.48
CA ARG A 138 -1.05 -3.44 17.17
C ARG A 138 -1.35 -3.71 15.70
N VAL A 139 -0.45 -3.30 14.80
CA VAL A 139 -0.60 -3.54 13.36
C VAL A 139 -0.37 -5.03 13.07
N LEU A 140 0.66 -5.64 13.67
CA LEU A 140 0.90 -7.08 13.54
C LEU A 140 -0.32 -7.88 14.03
N ASP A 141 -0.85 -7.54 15.21
CA ASP A 141 -2.04 -8.18 15.78
C ASP A 141 -3.26 -8.04 14.87
N PHE A 142 -3.46 -6.85 14.30
CA PHE A 142 -4.56 -6.60 13.36
C PHE A 142 -4.47 -7.50 12.12
N PHE A 143 -3.26 -7.77 11.61
CA PHE A 143 -3.03 -8.66 10.49
C PHE A 143 -2.85 -10.13 10.90
N GLY A 144 -2.86 -10.44 12.20
CA GLY A 144 -2.68 -11.79 12.72
C GLY A 144 -1.29 -12.36 12.43
N ILE A 145 -0.27 -11.52 12.55
CA ILE A 145 1.13 -11.88 12.28
C ILE A 145 1.83 -12.16 13.60
N THR A 146 2.48 -13.32 13.70
CA THR A 146 3.34 -13.69 14.82
C THR A 146 4.80 -13.40 14.51
N GLU A 147 5.64 -13.29 15.54
CA GLU A 147 7.08 -13.06 15.38
C GLU A 147 7.76 -14.14 14.52
N GLU A 148 7.29 -15.39 14.59
CA GLU A 148 7.80 -16.53 13.81
C GLU A 148 7.47 -16.42 12.30
N GLU A 149 6.46 -15.64 11.95
CA GLU A 149 6.09 -15.40 10.56
C GLU A 149 6.97 -14.34 9.88
N VAL A 150 7.66 -13.50 10.65
CA VAL A 150 8.52 -12.41 10.14
C VAL A 150 9.84 -12.98 9.58
N PRO A 151 10.33 -12.52 8.43
CA PRO A 151 9.70 -11.55 7.54
C PRO A 151 8.53 -12.14 6.75
N THR A 152 7.51 -11.30 6.51
CA THR A 152 6.31 -11.71 5.76
C THR A 152 5.66 -10.48 5.12
N PHE A 153 4.62 -10.70 4.32
CA PHE A 153 3.81 -9.62 3.78
C PHE A 153 2.31 -9.97 3.78
N ARG A 154 1.50 -8.96 3.61
CA ARG A 154 0.05 -9.06 3.38
C ARG A 154 -0.35 -8.07 2.30
N LEU A 155 -1.42 -8.37 1.60
CA LEU A 155 -2.11 -7.39 0.78
C LEU A 155 -3.45 -7.07 1.44
N SER A 156 -3.74 -5.77 1.58
CA SER A 156 -5.03 -5.27 2.04
C SER A 156 -5.68 -4.52 0.90
N ALA A 157 -6.90 -4.86 0.55
CA ALA A 157 -7.57 -4.33 -0.64
C ALA A 157 -8.94 -3.73 -0.33
N GLY A 158 -9.19 -2.60 -0.99
CA GLY A 158 -10.47 -1.88 -0.92
C GLY A 158 -10.71 -1.15 0.40
N ASP A 159 -11.84 -0.44 0.47
CA ASP A 159 -12.24 0.33 1.66
C ASP A 159 -12.54 -0.59 2.86
N ASP A 160 -12.95 -1.82 2.62
CA ASP A 160 -13.21 -2.83 3.67
C ASP A 160 -11.92 -3.51 4.17
N MET A 161 -10.77 -3.13 3.64
CA MET A 161 -9.46 -3.69 3.99
C MET A 161 -9.42 -5.23 3.97
N VAL A 162 -9.95 -5.82 2.91
CA VAL A 162 -9.92 -7.28 2.72
C VAL A 162 -8.47 -7.76 2.67
N LYS A 163 -8.12 -8.70 3.54
CA LYS A 163 -6.74 -9.16 3.73
C LYS A 163 -6.45 -10.40 2.91
N PHE A 164 -5.25 -10.46 2.32
CA PHE A 164 -4.74 -11.63 1.61
C PHE A 164 -3.37 -12.00 2.17
N LYS A 165 -3.17 -13.30 2.41
CA LYS A 165 -1.94 -13.86 2.96
C LYS A 165 -1.21 -14.68 1.88
N PRO A 166 0.12 -14.52 1.70
CA PRO A 166 0.87 -15.35 0.78
C PRO A 166 1.06 -16.78 1.34
N GLU A 167 1.14 -17.76 0.45
CA GLU A 167 1.63 -19.10 0.78
C GLU A 167 3.16 -19.09 0.90
N ASN A 168 3.83 -18.43 -0.05
CA ASN A 168 5.27 -18.20 0.00
C ASN A 168 5.53 -16.77 0.51
N LYS A 169 6.17 -16.64 1.68
CA LYS A 169 6.44 -15.36 2.33
C LYS A 169 7.75 -14.67 1.90
N ALA A 170 8.51 -15.26 0.97
CA ALA A 170 9.77 -14.68 0.50
C ALA A 170 9.53 -13.35 -0.23
N LEU A 171 10.27 -12.31 0.16
CA LEU A 171 10.20 -10.96 -0.42
C LEU A 171 11.09 -10.83 -1.66
N THR A 172 10.94 -11.74 -2.63
CA THR A 172 11.61 -11.67 -3.93
C THR A 172 10.71 -10.96 -4.96
N GLU A 173 11.30 -10.32 -5.97
CA GLU A 173 10.56 -9.66 -7.05
C GLU A 173 9.53 -10.60 -7.70
N GLU A 174 9.98 -11.82 -8.03
CA GLU A 174 9.14 -12.82 -8.68
C GLU A 174 7.92 -13.17 -7.83
N ASN A 175 8.14 -13.43 -6.53
CA ASN A 175 7.07 -13.83 -5.62
C ASN A 175 6.08 -12.68 -5.36
N ILE A 176 6.57 -11.45 -5.20
CA ILE A 176 5.72 -10.28 -5.02
C ILE A 176 4.85 -10.06 -6.27
N ARG A 177 5.44 -10.11 -7.49
CA ARG A 177 4.67 -9.98 -8.74
C ARG A 177 3.62 -11.07 -8.90
N ALA A 178 4.00 -12.33 -8.65
CA ALA A 178 3.09 -13.46 -8.75
C ALA A 178 1.91 -13.30 -7.80
N PHE A 179 2.17 -12.92 -6.55
CA PHE A 179 1.13 -12.72 -5.55
C PHE A 179 0.16 -11.58 -5.92
N VAL A 180 0.68 -10.41 -6.31
CA VAL A 180 -0.17 -9.29 -6.73
C VAL A 180 -0.95 -9.64 -8.00
N LYS A 181 -0.32 -10.38 -8.94
CA LYS A 181 -1.03 -10.85 -10.14
C LYS A 181 -2.18 -11.78 -9.77
N SER A 182 -1.96 -12.81 -8.95
CA SER A 182 -3.02 -13.73 -8.53
C SER A 182 -4.14 -13.00 -7.77
N TRP A 183 -3.81 -11.95 -7.01
CA TRP A 183 -4.83 -11.09 -6.41
C TRP A 183 -5.65 -10.35 -7.46
N LYS A 184 -5.01 -9.71 -8.45
CA LYS A 184 -5.70 -9.00 -9.54
C LYS A 184 -6.59 -9.92 -10.38
N ASP A 185 -6.13 -11.15 -10.61
CA ASP A 185 -6.86 -12.17 -11.35
C ASP A 185 -8.03 -12.79 -10.53
N GLY A 186 -8.17 -12.42 -9.24
CA GLY A 186 -9.23 -12.93 -8.37
C GLY A 186 -9.02 -14.38 -7.90
N GLU A 187 -7.81 -14.90 -8.01
CA GLU A 187 -7.47 -16.28 -7.65
C GLU A 187 -7.24 -16.46 -6.13
N LEU A 188 -6.90 -15.35 -5.43
CA LEU A 188 -6.64 -15.40 -4.00
C LEU A 188 -7.93 -15.38 -3.19
N LYS A 189 -7.98 -16.24 -2.18
CA LYS A 189 -9.05 -16.21 -1.18
C LYS A 189 -8.73 -15.21 -0.08
N PRO A 190 -9.73 -14.42 0.40
CA PRO A 190 -9.55 -13.57 1.56
C PRO A 190 -9.04 -14.33 2.78
N HIS A 191 -8.06 -13.75 3.45
CA HIS A 191 -7.53 -14.29 4.70
C HIS A 191 -8.33 -13.77 5.88
N LEU A 192 -9.06 -14.66 6.54
CA LEU A 192 -9.78 -14.36 7.75
C LEU A 192 -8.92 -14.68 8.98
N LYS A 193 -8.82 -13.72 9.91
CA LYS A 193 -8.29 -14.01 11.24
C LYS A 193 -9.30 -14.91 11.93
N SER A 194 -8.92 -16.13 12.23
CA SER A 194 -9.79 -17.12 12.84
C SER A 194 -8.99 -17.96 13.82
N ASP A 195 -9.63 -18.29 14.92
CA ASP A 195 -9.14 -19.36 15.79
C ASP A 195 -9.06 -20.68 15.04
N PRO A 196 -8.22 -21.63 15.51
CA PRO A 196 -8.28 -23.01 15.02
C PRO A 196 -9.67 -23.59 15.27
N VAL A 197 -10.14 -24.41 14.33
CA VAL A 197 -11.39 -25.14 14.52
C VAL A 197 -11.21 -26.11 15.69
N PRO A 198 -12.01 -26.02 16.77
CA PRO A 198 -11.91 -26.94 17.90
C PRO A 198 -12.14 -28.38 17.44
N GLU A 199 -11.43 -29.36 18.00
CA GLU A 199 -11.59 -30.77 17.63
C GLU A 199 -13.03 -31.26 17.85
N ASP A 200 -13.69 -30.75 18.91
CA ASP A 200 -15.04 -31.10 19.31
C ASP A 200 -16.12 -30.13 18.78
N TRP A 201 -15.80 -29.27 17.82
CA TRP A 201 -16.69 -28.21 17.32
C TRP A 201 -18.11 -28.69 16.95
N ASN A 202 -18.26 -29.95 16.59
CA ASN A 202 -19.50 -30.58 16.12
C ASN A 202 -20.01 -31.69 17.07
N ALA A 203 -19.41 -31.84 18.26
CA ALA A 203 -19.74 -32.92 19.20
C ALA A 203 -21.07 -32.66 19.97
N ASN A 204 -21.45 -31.40 20.11
CA ASN A 204 -22.64 -30.99 20.86
C ASN A 204 -23.80 -30.57 19.93
N PRO A 205 -25.06 -30.53 20.43
CA PRO A 205 -26.19 -30.02 19.66
C PRO A 205 -25.97 -28.59 19.15
N VAL A 206 -25.31 -27.74 19.93
CA VAL A 206 -24.86 -26.42 19.50
C VAL A 206 -23.40 -26.54 19.02
N LYS A 207 -23.19 -26.25 17.75
CA LYS A 207 -21.87 -26.33 17.10
C LYS A 207 -21.06 -25.06 17.41
N VAL A 208 -19.76 -25.21 17.62
CA VAL A 208 -18.84 -24.09 17.81
C VAL A 208 -18.29 -23.67 16.46
N LEU A 209 -18.63 -22.44 16.02
CA LEU A 209 -18.16 -21.88 14.76
C LEU A 209 -17.06 -20.86 14.97
N VAL A 210 -16.02 -20.96 14.18
CA VAL A 210 -14.94 -19.99 14.03
C VAL A 210 -14.86 -19.57 12.57
N GLY A 211 -14.11 -18.51 12.25
CA GLY A 211 -14.04 -18.00 10.87
C GLY A 211 -13.74 -19.06 9.80
N LYS A 212 -12.96 -20.10 10.12
CA LYS A 212 -12.57 -21.16 9.19
C LYS A 212 -13.68 -22.15 8.83
N ASN A 213 -14.62 -22.42 9.72
CA ASN A 213 -15.72 -23.37 9.49
C ASN A 213 -17.08 -22.69 9.41
N PHE A 214 -17.13 -21.36 9.54
CA PHE A 214 -18.39 -20.61 9.55
C PHE A 214 -19.17 -20.75 8.24
N ALA A 215 -18.52 -20.49 7.11
CA ALA A 215 -19.20 -20.50 5.81
C ALA A 215 -19.73 -21.89 5.47
N ASP A 216 -18.97 -22.94 5.73
CA ASP A 216 -19.34 -24.32 5.42
C ASP A 216 -20.56 -24.81 6.23
N VAL A 217 -20.79 -24.22 7.40
CA VAL A 217 -21.89 -24.61 8.30
C VAL A 217 -23.05 -23.63 8.26
N ALA A 218 -22.78 -22.34 8.37
CA ALA A 218 -23.78 -21.31 8.50
C ALA A 218 -24.45 -20.95 7.15
N LEU A 219 -23.73 -21.14 6.03
CA LEU A 219 -24.20 -20.84 4.68
C LEU A 219 -24.52 -22.12 3.87
N ASP A 220 -24.73 -23.26 4.54
CA ASP A 220 -25.14 -24.51 3.91
C ASP A 220 -26.57 -24.35 3.33
N ALA A 221 -26.67 -24.36 1.99
CA ALA A 221 -27.93 -24.14 1.28
C ALA A 221 -28.99 -25.25 1.48
N GLU A 222 -28.59 -26.40 2.06
CA GLU A 222 -29.49 -27.53 2.30
C GLU A 222 -30.06 -27.53 3.72
N LYS A 223 -29.71 -26.54 4.56
CA LYS A 223 -30.10 -26.50 5.96
C LYS A 223 -30.56 -25.12 6.39
N ASP A 224 -31.55 -25.08 7.27
CA ASP A 224 -31.86 -23.90 8.06
C ASP A 224 -30.92 -23.82 9.26
N VAL A 225 -30.18 -22.71 9.38
CA VAL A 225 -29.16 -22.53 10.42
C VAL A 225 -29.50 -21.31 11.25
N PHE A 226 -29.55 -21.50 12.57
CA PHE A 226 -29.68 -20.41 13.53
C PHE A 226 -28.30 -20.16 14.16
N VAL A 227 -27.80 -18.93 14.07
CA VAL A 227 -26.46 -18.57 14.55
C VAL A 227 -26.57 -17.53 15.66
N GLU A 228 -25.96 -17.81 16.79
CA GLU A 228 -25.77 -16.85 17.88
C GLU A 228 -24.37 -16.26 17.81
N PHE A 229 -24.28 -14.93 17.74
CA PHE A 229 -23.03 -14.19 17.89
C PHE A 229 -22.98 -13.62 19.31
N TYR A 230 -22.01 -14.03 20.10
CA TYR A 230 -21.87 -13.55 21.47
C TYR A 230 -20.44 -13.18 21.80
N ALA A 231 -20.28 -12.32 22.79
CA ALA A 231 -19.00 -11.99 23.37
C ALA A 231 -18.92 -12.60 24.79
N PRO A 232 -17.79 -13.24 25.14
CA PRO A 232 -17.68 -13.97 26.41
C PRO A 232 -17.59 -13.09 27.66
N TRP A 233 -17.69 -11.78 27.51
CA TRP A 233 -17.68 -10.79 28.62
C TRP A 233 -18.99 -10.09 28.82
#